data_c03879ece80fd1d4f68168823a92f2f9
#
_entry.id   c03879ece80fd1d4f68168823a92f2f9
#
_cell.length_a   1.000
_cell.length_b   1.000
_cell.length_c   1.000
_cell.angle_alpha   90.00
_cell.angle_beta   90.00
_cell.angle_gamma   90.00
#
_symmetry.space_group_name_H-M   'P 1'
#
loop_
_entity.id
_entity.type
_entity.pdbx_description
1 polymer ?
#
loop_
_entity_poly.entity_id
_entity_poly.type
_entity_poly.pdbx_seq_one_letter_code
_entity_poly.pdbx_strand_id
1 'polypeptide(L)'
;MRMSRLARISGPGLGLVLIAVLAAACVGQTGATGAPGASALASPAADALNVVATTTVFADLVREAGGTSVRVTSLVPAGGDPHTYAPTPSDVRSIAGADLVVMNGLGVDDWLKPLLAEAKRPLGSLVELGPNEPGVTYLAGVGGTAAGAGGSVNPHLWLNVAYAELYVKRIVTALQAAAPAKQAAFQASGDAYLARLASLDAEIRAQIATIPAANRKLVSYHDAFPYFAAAYGLTIVGTVVPAPGQDPSAGQVVALINEIRASGVKAIFSEAQFNPKVEQQLAAEAGVTVVSNLYNDALGPPPLDTYEAIMRWDATRVVEALR
;
A
#
# COMPACT_ATOMS: atom_id res chain seq x y z
N MET A 1 14.83 -61.77 44.43
CA MET A 1 14.62 -62.26 45.86
C MET A 1 13.49 -61.49 46.47
N ARG A 2 12.40 -62.19 46.88
CA ARG A 2 11.17 -61.78 47.64
C ARG A 2 10.29 -60.72 47.00
N MET A 3 9.13 -61.05 46.35
CA MET A 3 7.87 -61.61 46.83
C MET A 3 7.29 -60.87 48.07
N SER A 4 6.10 -60.25 47.95
CA SER A 4 4.75 -60.75 48.33
C SER A 4 3.89 -59.52 48.57
N ARG A 5 2.67 -59.39 48.29
CA ARG A 5 1.39 -60.09 48.27
C ARG A 5 0.33 -59.04 48.38
N LEU A 6 -0.59 -59.05 47.43
CA LEU A 6 -2.05 -59.25 47.59
C LEU A 6 -2.77 -58.79 48.87
N ALA A 7 -3.77 -57.92 48.73
CA ALA A 7 -5.07 -58.09 49.37
C ALA A 7 -6.18 -57.40 48.54
N ARG A 8 -7.16 -58.20 48.08
CA ARG A 8 -8.47 -57.85 47.59
C ARG A 8 -9.41 -57.70 48.81
N ILE A 9 -10.31 -56.73 48.76
CA ILE A 9 -11.59 -56.83 49.50
C ILE A 9 -12.70 -56.30 48.59
N SER A 10 -13.79 -57.09 48.55
CA SER A 10 -14.96 -56.99 47.66
C SER A 10 -16.12 -56.21 48.32
N GLY A 11 -16.86 -55.46 47.54
CA GLY A 11 -18.29 -55.20 47.38
C GLY A 11 -19.18 -54.89 48.62
N PRO A 12 -20.48 -54.67 48.50
CA PRO A 12 -21.32 -54.23 47.34
C PRO A 12 -22.29 -53.07 47.69
N GLY A 13 -23.05 -52.59 46.75
CA GLY A 13 -24.42 -52.14 47.07
C GLY A 13 -24.87 -50.79 46.54
N LEU A 14 -25.60 -50.82 45.49
CA LEU A 14 -26.90 -50.18 45.20
C LEU A 14 -27.20 -48.75 45.66
N GLY A 15 -27.61 -47.90 44.74
CA GLY A 15 -28.31 -46.65 45.03
C GLY A 15 -28.47 -45.73 43.81
N LEU A 16 -29.44 -46.03 42.95
CA LEU A 16 -29.88 -45.19 41.84
C LEU A 16 -30.74 -44.05 42.41
N VAL A 17 -30.31 -42.80 42.29
CA VAL A 17 -31.22 -41.64 42.44
C VAL A 17 -30.95 -40.66 41.30
N LEU A 18 -31.89 -40.61 40.38
CA LEU A 18 -31.95 -39.62 39.31
C LEU A 18 -32.50 -38.31 39.90
N ILE A 19 -31.72 -37.26 39.98
CA ILE A 19 -32.21 -35.90 40.21
C ILE A 19 -31.87 -35.07 38.98
N ALA A 20 -32.92 -34.79 38.18
CA ALA A 20 -32.84 -33.81 37.10
C ALA A 20 -32.89 -32.40 37.71
N VAL A 21 -31.79 -31.65 37.62
CA VAL A 21 -31.78 -30.22 37.93
C VAL A 21 -31.75 -29.47 36.62
N LEU A 22 -32.86 -28.83 36.26
CA LEU A 22 -32.91 -27.82 35.22
C LEU A 22 -32.18 -26.56 35.74
N ALA A 23 -30.98 -26.31 35.24
CA ALA A 23 -30.33 -25.02 35.39
C ALA A 23 -30.60 -24.19 34.15
N ALA A 24 -31.47 -23.19 34.23
CA ALA A 24 -31.62 -22.14 33.24
C ALA A 24 -30.39 -21.25 33.28
N ALA A 25 -29.49 -21.42 32.33
CA ALA A 25 -28.35 -20.51 32.12
C ALA A 25 -28.82 -19.29 31.31
N CYS A 26 -28.96 -18.14 31.96
CA CYS A 26 -28.99 -16.85 31.28
C CYS A 26 -27.63 -16.60 30.64
N VAL A 27 -27.55 -16.74 29.31
CA VAL A 27 -26.39 -16.29 28.53
C VAL A 27 -26.47 -14.78 28.43
N GLY A 28 -25.71 -14.10 29.28
CA GLY A 28 -25.41 -12.69 29.13
C GLY A 28 -24.51 -12.51 27.89
N GLN A 29 -25.07 -11.93 26.83
CA GLN A 29 -24.28 -11.45 25.68
C GLN A 29 -23.46 -10.24 26.12
N THR A 30 -22.22 -10.46 26.51
CA THR A 30 -21.23 -9.39 26.57
C THR A 30 -20.87 -9.00 25.15
N GLY A 31 -21.35 -7.86 24.70
CA GLY A 31 -20.97 -7.27 23.42
C GLY A 31 -19.45 -7.00 23.42
N ALA A 32 -18.71 -7.87 22.77
CA ALA A 32 -17.34 -7.60 22.40
C ALA A 32 -17.37 -6.53 21.28
N THR A 33 -17.02 -5.30 21.61
CA THR A 33 -16.61 -4.30 20.61
C THR A 33 -15.32 -4.78 19.98
N GLY A 34 -15.45 -5.59 18.93
CA GLY A 34 -14.32 -6.01 18.10
C GLY A 34 -13.75 -4.79 17.39
N ALA A 35 -12.48 -4.51 17.64
CA ALA A 35 -11.70 -3.66 16.74
C ALA A 35 -11.86 -4.22 15.30
N PRO A 36 -11.86 -3.36 14.26
CA PRO A 36 -11.90 -3.83 12.89
C PRO A 36 -10.62 -4.62 12.63
N GLY A 37 -10.71 -5.94 12.75
CA GLY A 37 -9.64 -6.86 12.41
C GLY A 37 -9.38 -6.78 10.91
N ALA A 38 -8.11 -6.71 10.53
CA ALA A 38 -7.70 -6.93 9.15
C ALA A 38 -8.35 -8.24 8.66
N SER A 39 -9.24 -8.12 7.67
CA SER A 39 -9.85 -9.29 7.06
C SER A 39 -8.75 -10.06 6.34
N ALA A 40 -8.36 -11.20 6.87
CA ALA A 40 -7.52 -12.14 6.13
C ALA A 40 -8.26 -12.47 4.82
N LEU A 41 -7.67 -12.09 3.70
CA LEU A 41 -8.24 -12.38 2.38
C LEU A 41 -8.41 -13.89 2.23
N ALA A 42 -9.60 -14.32 1.85
CA ALA A 42 -9.87 -15.72 1.59
C ALA A 42 -8.99 -16.21 0.42
N SER A 43 -8.60 -17.50 0.44
CA SER A 43 -7.80 -18.10 -0.63
C SER A 43 -8.48 -17.96 -1.99
N PRO A 44 -7.72 -17.69 -3.06
CA PRO A 44 -8.28 -17.57 -4.41
C PRO A 44 -9.02 -18.83 -4.85
N ALA A 45 -10.13 -18.65 -5.57
CA ALA A 45 -10.89 -19.74 -6.18
C ALA A 45 -10.04 -20.51 -7.21
N ALA A 46 -10.40 -21.76 -7.51
CA ALA A 46 -9.67 -22.59 -8.46
C ALA A 46 -9.64 -21.99 -9.88
N ASP A 47 -10.69 -21.27 -10.26
CA ASP A 47 -10.88 -20.58 -11.54
C ASP A 47 -10.54 -19.08 -11.47
N ALA A 48 -9.79 -18.64 -10.46
CA ALA A 48 -9.37 -17.25 -10.32
C ALA A 48 -8.49 -16.79 -11.48
N LEU A 49 -8.70 -15.54 -11.95
CA LEU A 49 -7.81 -14.91 -12.93
C LEU A 49 -6.41 -14.73 -12.36
N ASN A 50 -5.39 -15.05 -13.15
CA ASN A 50 -3.99 -14.76 -12.82
C ASN A 50 -3.68 -13.33 -13.25
N VAL A 51 -3.40 -12.47 -12.29
CA VAL A 51 -3.06 -11.07 -12.56
C VAL A 51 -1.62 -10.81 -12.10
N VAL A 52 -0.83 -10.18 -12.95
CA VAL A 52 0.51 -9.71 -12.62
C VAL A 52 0.44 -8.19 -12.48
N ALA A 53 0.95 -7.66 -11.38
CA ALA A 53 1.10 -6.23 -11.15
C ALA A 53 2.58 -5.86 -11.05
N THR A 54 2.95 -4.63 -11.39
CA THR A 54 4.34 -4.19 -11.32
C THR A 54 4.83 -4.07 -9.88
N THR A 55 4.01 -3.53 -8.97
CA THR A 55 4.41 -3.32 -7.56
C THR A 55 3.44 -4.00 -6.59
N THR A 56 3.88 -4.15 -5.34
CA THR A 56 3.03 -4.69 -4.27
C THR A 56 1.83 -3.80 -3.97
N VAL A 57 1.94 -2.48 -4.17
CA VAL A 57 0.84 -1.53 -4.02
C VAL A 57 -0.28 -1.85 -5.02
N PHE A 58 0.04 -1.94 -6.31
CA PHE A 58 -0.96 -2.24 -7.34
C PHE A 58 -1.48 -3.68 -7.23
N ALA A 59 -0.61 -4.61 -6.80
CA ALA A 59 -1.04 -5.98 -6.51
C ALA A 59 -2.10 -6.03 -5.39
N ASP A 60 -1.99 -5.18 -4.39
CA ASP A 60 -2.97 -5.08 -3.32
C ASP A 60 -4.29 -4.46 -3.80
N LEU A 61 -4.23 -3.35 -4.55
CA LEU A 61 -5.43 -2.75 -5.16
C LEU A 61 -6.19 -3.77 -6.03
N VAL A 62 -5.47 -4.59 -6.82
CA VAL A 62 -6.08 -5.66 -7.64
C VAL A 62 -6.68 -6.75 -6.75
N ARG A 63 -5.98 -7.16 -5.69
CA ARG A 63 -6.41 -8.21 -4.77
C ARG A 63 -7.69 -7.83 -4.05
N GLU A 64 -7.75 -6.60 -3.55
CA GLU A 64 -8.92 -6.05 -2.88
C GLU A 64 -10.12 -5.87 -3.83
N ALA A 65 -9.88 -5.37 -5.04
CA ALA A 65 -10.92 -5.20 -6.05
C ALA A 65 -11.44 -6.52 -6.62
N GLY A 66 -10.58 -7.53 -6.75
CA GLY A 66 -10.92 -8.83 -7.34
C GLY A 66 -11.40 -9.88 -6.35
N GLY A 67 -11.11 -9.71 -5.05
CA GLY A 67 -11.46 -10.67 -4.00
C GLY A 67 -10.89 -12.06 -4.29
N THR A 68 -11.68 -13.10 -4.02
CA THR A 68 -11.28 -14.51 -4.27
C THR A 68 -11.25 -14.87 -5.76
N SER A 69 -11.72 -14.00 -6.65
CA SER A 69 -11.77 -14.25 -8.08
C SER A 69 -10.46 -13.93 -8.81
N VAL A 70 -9.43 -13.47 -8.11
CA VAL A 70 -8.10 -13.17 -8.65
C VAL A 70 -7.00 -13.87 -7.86
N ARG A 71 -5.91 -14.22 -8.55
CA ARG A 71 -4.61 -14.62 -7.98
C ARG A 71 -3.60 -13.61 -8.47
N VAL A 72 -3.02 -12.84 -7.54
CA VAL A 72 -2.18 -11.68 -7.89
C VAL A 72 -0.72 -11.92 -7.51
N THR A 73 0.18 -11.65 -8.46
CA THR A 73 1.63 -11.67 -8.28
C THR A 73 2.19 -10.27 -8.54
N SER A 74 3.05 -9.78 -7.65
CA SER A 74 3.85 -8.57 -7.88
C SER A 74 5.19 -8.94 -8.50
N LEU A 75 5.68 -8.16 -9.48
CA LEU A 75 7.01 -8.31 -10.06
C LEU A 75 8.07 -7.71 -9.13
N VAL A 76 7.88 -6.45 -8.74
CA VAL A 76 8.72 -5.82 -7.72
C VAL A 76 8.33 -6.38 -6.35
N PRO A 77 9.26 -6.93 -5.57
CA PRO A 77 8.98 -7.50 -4.26
C PRO A 77 8.64 -6.41 -3.22
N ALA A 78 8.13 -6.83 -2.06
CA ALA A 78 7.94 -5.93 -0.92
C ALA A 78 9.26 -5.24 -0.54
N GLY A 79 9.20 -3.93 -0.31
CA GLY A 79 10.37 -3.09 -0.05
C GLY A 79 11.28 -2.86 -1.25
N GLY A 80 10.89 -3.29 -2.46
CA GLY A 80 11.61 -3.02 -3.69
C GLY A 80 11.27 -1.64 -4.25
N ASP A 81 12.14 -1.14 -5.14
CA ASP A 81 11.98 0.15 -5.80
C ASP A 81 11.64 -0.07 -7.29
N PRO A 82 10.46 0.35 -7.78
CA PRO A 82 10.06 0.19 -9.17
C PRO A 82 10.86 1.06 -10.14
N HIS A 83 11.42 2.18 -9.69
CA HIS A 83 12.17 3.11 -10.56
C HIS A 83 13.50 2.52 -11.03
N THR A 84 14.12 1.66 -10.21
CA THR A 84 15.43 1.06 -10.46
C THR A 84 15.36 -0.45 -10.64
N TYR A 85 14.15 -1.02 -10.72
CA TYR A 85 13.95 -2.46 -10.85
C TYR A 85 14.57 -3.02 -12.12
N ALA A 86 15.35 -4.08 -11.97
CA ALA A 86 15.95 -4.84 -13.06
C ALA A 86 15.17 -6.15 -13.28
N PRO A 87 14.36 -6.25 -14.37
CA PRO A 87 13.57 -7.43 -14.64
C PRO A 87 14.39 -8.69 -14.86
N THR A 88 13.80 -9.83 -14.52
CA THR A 88 14.40 -11.15 -14.61
C THR A 88 13.67 -12.05 -15.63
N PRO A 89 14.30 -13.16 -16.11
CA PRO A 89 13.59 -14.13 -16.94
C PRO A 89 12.38 -14.80 -16.26
N SER A 90 12.31 -14.78 -14.92
CA SER A 90 11.11 -15.23 -14.20
C SER A 90 9.93 -14.29 -14.38
N ASP A 91 10.19 -12.98 -14.49
CA ASP A 91 9.14 -11.99 -14.69
C ASP A 91 8.47 -12.15 -16.06
N VAL A 92 9.28 -12.41 -17.10
CA VAL A 92 8.76 -12.75 -18.44
C VAL A 92 7.84 -13.97 -18.39
N ARG A 93 8.22 -15.03 -17.62
CA ARG A 93 7.36 -16.22 -17.45
C ARG A 93 6.08 -15.91 -16.69
N SER A 94 6.15 -15.09 -15.65
CA SER A 94 4.97 -14.66 -14.89
C SER A 94 4.01 -13.87 -15.79
N ILE A 95 4.53 -12.93 -16.56
CA ILE A 95 3.75 -12.14 -17.54
C ILE A 95 3.12 -13.06 -18.60
N ALA A 96 3.86 -14.04 -19.13
CA ALA A 96 3.36 -14.95 -20.13
C ALA A 96 2.17 -15.80 -19.64
N GLY A 97 2.13 -16.12 -18.35
CA GLY A 97 1.04 -16.89 -17.71
C GLY A 97 -0.10 -16.05 -17.16
N ALA A 98 -0.03 -14.72 -17.27
CA ALA A 98 -1.05 -13.84 -16.74
C ALA A 98 -2.26 -13.68 -17.65
N ASP A 99 -3.46 -13.56 -17.12
CA ASP A 99 -4.67 -13.15 -17.85
C ASP A 99 -4.69 -11.62 -18.04
N LEU A 100 -4.27 -10.88 -17.03
CA LEU A 100 -4.09 -9.42 -17.07
C LEU A 100 -2.73 -9.03 -16.49
N VAL A 101 -2.18 -7.93 -16.99
CA VAL A 101 -0.98 -7.27 -16.47
C VAL A 101 -1.34 -5.84 -16.10
N VAL A 102 -1.00 -5.41 -14.89
CA VAL A 102 -1.34 -4.09 -14.34
C VAL A 102 -0.06 -3.32 -14.05
N MET A 103 0.02 -2.10 -14.54
CA MET A 103 1.12 -1.17 -14.29
C MET A 103 0.57 0.24 -14.01
N ASN A 104 1.41 1.09 -13.43
CA ASN A 104 1.06 2.50 -13.29
C ASN A 104 1.15 3.24 -14.63
N GLY A 105 2.23 3.07 -15.34
CA GLY A 105 2.65 3.93 -16.45
C GLY A 105 3.29 5.23 -15.94
N LEU A 106 3.24 6.28 -16.77
CA LEU A 106 3.82 7.59 -16.45
C LEU A 106 5.32 7.56 -16.12
N GLY A 107 6.04 6.54 -16.59
CA GLY A 107 7.49 6.41 -16.49
C GLY A 107 8.02 5.59 -15.32
N VAL A 108 7.24 5.35 -14.26
CA VAL A 108 7.73 4.65 -13.06
C VAL A 108 8.04 3.16 -13.31
N ASP A 109 7.28 2.53 -14.18
CA ASP A 109 7.37 1.10 -14.48
C ASP A 109 7.35 0.78 -15.99
N ASP A 110 7.80 1.73 -16.81
CA ASP A 110 7.86 1.57 -18.28
C ASP A 110 8.81 0.45 -18.75
N TRP A 111 9.69 -0.04 -17.87
CA TRP A 111 10.51 -1.24 -18.09
C TRP A 111 9.67 -2.50 -18.35
N LEU A 112 8.38 -2.50 -17.97
CA LEU A 112 7.46 -3.60 -18.24
C LEU A 112 7.14 -3.74 -19.73
N LYS A 113 7.02 -2.65 -20.49
CA LYS A 113 6.56 -2.66 -21.89
C LYS A 113 7.37 -3.57 -22.82
N PRO A 114 8.72 -3.58 -22.78
CA PRO A 114 9.52 -4.54 -23.54
C PRO A 114 9.24 -6.01 -23.15
N LEU A 115 9.00 -6.29 -21.86
CA LEU A 115 8.74 -7.64 -21.38
C LEU A 115 7.43 -8.21 -21.92
N LEU A 116 6.41 -7.38 -22.13
CA LEU A 116 5.15 -7.82 -22.75
C LEU A 116 5.37 -8.38 -24.17
N ALA A 117 6.23 -7.73 -24.95
CA ALA A 117 6.59 -8.20 -26.29
C ALA A 117 7.37 -9.52 -26.22
N GLU A 118 8.33 -9.64 -25.32
CA GLU A 118 9.10 -10.87 -25.08
C GLU A 118 8.20 -12.03 -24.62
N ALA A 119 7.26 -11.75 -23.72
CA ALA A 119 6.27 -12.70 -23.22
C ALA A 119 5.17 -13.03 -24.26
N LYS A 120 5.21 -12.41 -25.45
CA LYS A 120 4.19 -12.53 -26.50
C LYS A 120 2.77 -12.23 -26.03
N ARG A 121 2.63 -11.28 -25.09
CA ARG A 121 1.32 -10.86 -24.59
C ARG A 121 0.75 -9.73 -25.44
N PRO A 122 -0.55 -9.79 -25.81
CA PRO A 122 -1.18 -8.72 -26.53
C PRO A 122 -1.32 -7.48 -25.62
N LEU A 123 -1.16 -6.29 -26.21
CA LEU A 123 -1.35 -5.03 -25.47
C LEU A 123 -2.74 -4.88 -24.84
N GLY A 124 -3.76 -5.57 -25.37
CA GLY A 124 -5.10 -5.60 -24.79
C GLY A 124 -5.21 -6.31 -23.43
N SER A 125 -4.16 -7.03 -22.99
CA SER A 125 -4.08 -7.59 -21.65
C SER A 125 -3.37 -6.65 -20.64
N LEU A 126 -2.91 -5.47 -21.07
CA LEU A 126 -2.26 -4.46 -20.24
C LEU A 126 -3.28 -3.44 -19.75
N VAL A 127 -3.22 -3.16 -18.45
CA VAL A 127 -3.98 -2.11 -17.75
C VAL A 127 -2.98 -1.08 -17.22
N GLU A 128 -2.94 0.09 -17.87
CA GLU A 128 -2.18 1.24 -17.34
C GLU A 128 -3.11 2.07 -16.47
N LEU A 129 -2.75 2.26 -15.18
CA LEU A 129 -3.61 2.91 -14.19
C LEU A 129 -3.54 4.44 -14.24
N GLY A 130 -2.35 5.00 -14.44
CA GLY A 130 -2.12 6.44 -14.32
C GLY A 130 -2.50 7.28 -15.54
N PRO A 131 -2.19 6.88 -16.79
CA PRO A 131 -2.40 7.75 -17.95
C PRO A 131 -3.87 7.99 -18.26
N ASN A 132 -4.18 9.25 -18.65
CA ASN A 132 -5.50 9.66 -19.16
C ASN A 132 -6.67 9.36 -18.21
N GLU A 133 -6.42 9.45 -16.89
CA GLU A 133 -7.46 9.22 -15.89
C GLU A 133 -8.35 10.46 -15.76
N PRO A 134 -9.66 10.36 -16.07
CA PRO A 134 -10.57 11.50 -15.92
C PRO A 134 -10.66 11.98 -14.48
N GLY A 135 -10.64 13.31 -14.28
CA GLY A 135 -10.73 13.92 -12.95
C GLY A 135 -9.38 14.06 -12.23
N VAL A 136 -8.28 13.58 -12.82
CA VAL A 136 -6.93 13.77 -12.27
C VAL A 136 -6.35 15.11 -12.74
N THR A 137 -5.83 15.89 -11.78
CA THR A 137 -4.95 17.02 -12.06
C THR A 137 -3.51 16.53 -12.03
N TYR A 138 -2.91 16.37 -13.18
CA TYR A 138 -1.53 15.88 -13.29
C TYR A 138 -0.53 16.94 -12.83
N LEU A 139 0.34 16.59 -11.89
CA LEU A 139 1.41 17.42 -11.39
C LEU A 139 2.69 17.14 -12.16
N ALA A 140 3.54 18.16 -12.33
CA ALA A 140 4.85 18.00 -12.91
C ALA A 140 5.75 17.20 -11.98
N GLY A 141 6.59 16.33 -12.54
CA GLY A 141 7.69 15.70 -11.81
C GLY A 141 8.87 16.67 -11.65
N VAL A 142 9.87 16.32 -10.82
CA VAL A 142 11.07 17.09 -10.60
C VAL A 142 11.77 17.40 -11.95
N GLY A 143 12.06 18.67 -12.19
CA GLY A 143 12.65 19.14 -13.45
C GLY A 143 11.66 19.32 -14.60
N GLY A 144 10.38 18.99 -14.40
CA GLY A 144 9.29 19.22 -15.35
C GLY A 144 8.72 20.64 -15.25
N THR A 145 8.46 21.27 -16.39
CA THR A 145 7.49 22.37 -16.48
C THR A 145 6.08 21.81 -16.41
N ALA A 146 5.08 22.61 -16.04
CA ALA A 146 3.69 22.14 -15.83
C ALA A 146 3.24 21.07 -16.83
N ALA A 147 2.49 20.07 -16.36
CA ALA A 147 1.98 18.96 -17.14
C ALA A 147 1.30 19.49 -18.44
N GLY A 148 1.84 19.12 -19.60
CA GLY A 148 1.35 19.56 -20.92
C GLY A 148 2.37 20.30 -21.80
N ALA A 149 3.52 20.75 -21.25
CA ALA A 149 4.54 21.48 -22.02
C ALA A 149 5.83 20.65 -22.29
N GLY A 150 5.72 19.31 -22.41
CA GLY A 150 6.87 18.43 -22.67
C GLY A 150 7.69 18.04 -21.44
N GLY A 151 7.22 18.38 -20.24
CA GLY A 151 7.79 17.93 -18.97
C GLY A 151 7.24 16.57 -18.55
N SER A 152 8.00 15.83 -17.73
CA SER A 152 7.54 14.55 -17.16
C SER A 152 6.41 14.82 -16.15
N VAL A 153 5.37 13.96 -16.20
CA VAL A 153 4.32 13.92 -15.18
C VAL A 153 4.84 13.15 -13.97
N ASN A 154 4.55 13.63 -12.75
CA ASN A 154 4.81 12.88 -11.54
C ASN A 154 3.94 11.61 -11.52
N PRO A 155 4.48 10.41 -11.38
CA PRO A 155 3.71 9.18 -11.53
C PRO A 155 2.93 8.76 -10.28
N HIS A 156 3.16 9.34 -9.10
CA HIS A 156 2.73 8.82 -7.79
C HIS A 156 1.27 9.20 -7.44
N LEU A 157 0.34 9.01 -8.39
CA LEU A 157 -1.07 9.37 -8.21
C LEU A 157 -1.72 8.61 -7.05
N TRP A 158 -1.33 7.36 -6.82
CA TRP A 158 -1.92 6.49 -5.80
C TRP A 158 -1.74 6.99 -4.37
N LEU A 159 -0.82 7.94 -4.12
CA LEU A 159 -0.66 8.56 -2.81
C LEU A 159 -1.76 9.61 -2.49
N ASN A 160 -2.61 9.94 -3.46
CA ASN A 160 -3.91 10.55 -3.22
C ASN A 160 -4.97 9.46 -3.22
N VAL A 161 -5.61 9.18 -2.08
CA VAL A 161 -6.59 8.09 -1.96
C VAL A 161 -7.76 8.25 -2.95
N ALA A 162 -8.21 9.48 -3.21
CA ALA A 162 -9.25 9.71 -4.22
C ALA A 162 -8.80 9.31 -5.65
N TYR A 163 -7.51 9.39 -5.97
CA TYR A 163 -6.98 8.90 -7.24
C TYR A 163 -6.79 7.37 -7.24
N ALA A 164 -6.44 6.79 -6.07
CA ALA A 164 -6.43 5.34 -5.92
C ALA A 164 -7.84 4.72 -6.13
N GLU A 165 -8.92 5.43 -5.75
CA GLU A 165 -10.28 5.01 -6.07
C GLU A 165 -10.52 4.93 -7.60
N LEU A 166 -9.95 5.85 -8.38
CA LEU A 166 -10.04 5.79 -9.85
C LEU A 166 -9.29 4.58 -10.39
N TYR A 167 -8.11 4.26 -9.82
CA TYR A 167 -7.37 3.05 -10.14
C TYR A 167 -8.22 1.79 -9.89
N VAL A 168 -8.87 1.71 -8.72
CA VAL A 168 -9.76 0.58 -8.38
C VAL A 168 -10.90 0.44 -9.39
N LYS A 169 -11.55 1.53 -9.79
CA LYS A 169 -12.61 1.51 -10.81
C LYS A 169 -12.09 0.99 -12.16
N ARG A 170 -10.89 1.42 -12.56
CA ARG A 170 -10.25 0.92 -13.80
C ARG A 170 -9.91 -0.56 -13.71
N ILE A 171 -9.38 -1.01 -12.56
CA ILE A 171 -9.10 -2.42 -12.29
C ILE A 171 -10.39 -3.25 -12.37
N VAL A 172 -11.47 -2.86 -11.70
CA VAL A 172 -12.76 -3.55 -11.75
C VAL A 172 -13.25 -3.68 -13.19
N THR A 173 -13.21 -2.60 -13.98
CA THR A 173 -13.60 -2.61 -15.39
C THR A 173 -12.78 -3.62 -16.20
N ALA A 174 -11.47 -3.66 -15.99
CA ALA A 174 -10.58 -4.59 -16.68
C ALA A 174 -10.83 -6.06 -16.27
N LEU A 175 -11.05 -6.32 -14.98
CA LEU A 175 -11.39 -7.65 -14.47
C LEU A 175 -12.73 -8.15 -15.04
N GLN A 176 -13.74 -7.28 -15.12
CA GLN A 176 -15.05 -7.58 -15.69
C GLN A 176 -14.93 -7.92 -17.18
N ALA A 177 -14.10 -7.19 -17.93
CA ALA A 177 -13.84 -7.47 -19.34
C ALA A 177 -13.10 -8.81 -19.53
N ALA A 178 -12.14 -9.13 -18.66
CA ALA A 178 -11.37 -10.38 -18.73
C ALA A 178 -12.19 -11.62 -18.34
N ALA A 179 -13.16 -11.49 -17.40
CA ALA A 179 -14.02 -12.59 -16.97
C ALA A 179 -15.48 -12.14 -16.80
N PRO A 180 -16.24 -11.99 -17.90
CA PRO A 180 -17.64 -11.52 -17.84
C PRO A 180 -18.56 -12.36 -16.95
N ALA A 181 -18.29 -13.66 -16.81
CA ALA A 181 -19.06 -14.54 -15.93
C ALA A 181 -18.91 -14.18 -14.42
N LYS A 182 -17.87 -13.42 -14.03
CA LYS A 182 -17.60 -12.98 -12.66
C LYS A 182 -17.89 -11.49 -12.43
N GLN A 183 -18.53 -10.82 -13.39
CA GLN A 183 -18.79 -9.38 -13.35
C GLN A 183 -19.43 -8.90 -12.04
N ALA A 184 -20.46 -9.62 -11.55
CA ALA A 184 -21.15 -9.27 -10.30
C ALA A 184 -20.24 -9.39 -9.08
N ALA A 185 -19.34 -10.39 -9.04
CA ALA A 185 -18.40 -10.57 -7.93
C ALA A 185 -17.36 -9.44 -7.90
N PHE A 186 -16.80 -9.07 -9.05
CA PHE A 186 -15.87 -7.94 -9.17
C PHE A 186 -16.52 -6.62 -8.79
N GLN A 187 -17.77 -6.40 -9.21
CA GLN A 187 -18.50 -5.20 -8.82
C GLN A 187 -18.67 -5.13 -7.30
N ALA A 188 -19.13 -6.22 -6.68
CA ALA A 188 -19.36 -6.26 -5.23
C ALA A 188 -18.06 -6.04 -4.41
N SER A 189 -16.95 -6.71 -4.80
CA SER A 189 -15.65 -6.52 -4.13
C SER A 189 -15.13 -5.10 -4.33
N GLY A 190 -15.21 -4.58 -5.54
CA GLY A 190 -14.78 -3.23 -5.89
C GLY A 190 -15.56 -2.17 -5.10
N ASP A 191 -16.90 -2.27 -5.07
CA ASP A 191 -17.73 -1.31 -4.32
C ASP A 191 -17.44 -1.34 -2.82
N ALA A 192 -17.24 -2.53 -2.24
CA ALA A 192 -16.85 -2.67 -0.85
C ALA A 192 -15.47 -2.04 -0.56
N TYR A 193 -14.52 -2.20 -1.47
CA TYR A 193 -13.20 -1.60 -1.33
C TYR A 193 -13.24 -0.07 -1.50
N LEU A 194 -13.96 0.45 -2.49
CA LEU A 194 -14.17 1.88 -2.68
C LEU A 194 -14.78 2.55 -1.44
N ALA A 195 -15.73 1.90 -0.77
CA ALA A 195 -16.29 2.41 0.47
C ALA A 195 -15.25 2.51 1.60
N ARG A 196 -14.31 1.54 1.70
CA ARG A 196 -13.19 1.60 2.66
C ARG A 196 -12.21 2.70 2.31
N LEU A 197 -11.88 2.88 1.03
CA LEU A 197 -10.98 3.96 0.56
C LEU A 197 -11.57 5.34 0.84
N ALA A 198 -12.86 5.55 0.60
CA ALA A 198 -13.52 6.81 0.95
C ALA A 198 -13.47 7.10 2.45
N SER A 199 -13.60 6.08 3.29
CA SER A 199 -13.43 6.21 4.75
C SER A 199 -11.98 6.54 5.12
N LEU A 200 -11.01 5.90 4.47
CA LEU A 200 -9.58 6.15 4.65
C LEU A 200 -9.21 7.58 4.27
N ASP A 201 -9.70 8.10 3.14
CA ASP A 201 -9.45 9.49 2.71
C ASP A 201 -9.96 10.49 3.76
N ALA A 202 -11.19 10.29 4.25
CA ALA A 202 -11.77 11.14 5.29
C ALA A 202 -10.98 11.06 6.61
N GLU A 203 -10.51 9.87 7.00
CA GLU A 203 -9.68 9.67 8.18
C GLU A 203 -8.35 10.43 8.06
N ILE A 204 -7.64 10.27 6.94
CA ILE A 204 -6.36 10.95 6.72
C ILE A 204 -6.55 12.48 6.71
N ARG A 205 -7.59 12.99 6.03
CA ARG A 205 -7.91 14.43 6.05
C ARG A 205 -8.12 14.96 7.46
N ALA A 206 -8.87 14.22 8.28
CA ALA A 206 -9.11 14.61 9.66
C ALA A 206 -7.84 14.60 10.50
N GLN A 207 -6.97 13.61 10.33
CA GLN A 207 -5.69 13.51 11.03
C GLN A 207 -4.75 14.66 10.65
N ILE A 208 -4.53 14.90 9.36
CA ILE A 208 -3.62 15.95 8.86
C ILE A 208 -4.14 17.34 9.22
N ALA A 209 -5.46 17.54 9.28
CA ALA A 209 -6.06 18.81 9.70
C ALA A 209 -5.69 19.20 11.15
N THR A 210 -5.27 18.26 11.99
CA THR A 210 -4.79 18.53 13.35
C THR A 210 -3.41 19.19 13.41
N ILE A 211 -2.63 19.14 12.32
CA ILE A 211 -1.33 19.79 12.23
C ILE A 211 -1.54 21.31 12.11
N PRO A 212 -0.87 22.16 12.92
CA PRO A 212 -0.90 23.60 12.73
C PRO A 212 -0.50 23.99 11.30
N ALA A 213 -1.23 24.93 10.69
CA ALA A 213 -1.02 25.30 9.28
C ALA A 213 0.44 25.70 8.96
N ALA A 214 1.12 26.40 9.88
CA ALA A 214 2.52 26.80 9.73
C ALA A 214 3.49 25.61 9.66
N ASN A 215 3.11 24.44 10.20
CA ASN A 215 3.94 23.25 10.28
C ASN A 215 3.69 22.28 9.12
N ARG A 216 2.68 22.48 8.25
CA ARG A 216 2.30 21.58 7.15
C ARG A 216 3.31 21.62 5.99
N LYS A 217 4.57 21.35 6.29
CA LYS A 217 5.69 21.41 5.36
C LYS A 217 6.50 20.13 5.41
N LEU A 218 6.76 19.55 4.24
CA LEU A 218 7.44 18.27 4.05
C LEU A 218 8.73 18.44 3.26
N VAL A 219 9.77 17.71 3.63
CA VAL A 219 10.89 17.33 2.80
C VAL A 219 10.90 15.81 2.74
N SER A 220 10.77 15.21 1.56
CA SER A 220 10.80 13.77 1.33
C SER A 220 12.12 13.30 0.74
N TYR A 221 12.37 12.00 0.75
CA TYR A 221 13.55 11.43 0.11
C TYR A 221 13.55 11.72 -1.38
N HIS A 222 12.52 11.25 -2.11
CA HIS A 222 12.33 11.60 -3.53
C HIS A 222 10.96 12.24 -3.77
N ASP A 223 10.66 12.59 -5.03
CA ASP A 223 9.45 13.32 -5.42
C ASP A 223 8.20 12.42 -5.50
N ALA A 224 7.92 11.64 -4.43
CA ALA A 224 6.76 10.75 -4.37
C ALA A 224 5.49 11.45 -3.87
N PHE A 225 5.59 12.39 -2.93
CA PHE A 225 4.49 12.89 -2.14
C PHE A 225 3.72 14.13 -2.67
N PRO A 226 3.92 14.69 -3.88
CA PRO A 226 3.17 15.87 -4.34
C PRO A 226 1.66 15.67 -4.36
N TYR A 227 1.15 14.50 -4.78
CA TYR A 227 -0.30 14.23 -4.78
C TYR A 227 -0.86 14.04 -3.38
N PHE A 228 -0.12 13.42 -2.48
CA PHE A 228 -0.47 13.35 -1.06
C PHE A 228 -0.53 14.76 -0.44
N ALA A 229 0.49 15.57 -0.67
CA ALA A 229 0.56 16.93 -0.17
C ALA A 229 -0.61 17.79 -0.69
N ALA A 230 -0.88 17.74 -1.99
CA ALA A 230 -2.00 18.47 -2.60
C ALA A 230 -3.36 18.01 -2.06
N ALA A 231 -3.56 16.69 -1.85
CA ALA A 231 -4.81 16.14 -1.35
C ALA A 231 -5.10 16.55 0.10
N TYR A 232 -4.07 16.64 0.94
CA TYR A 232 -4.23 16.80 2.38
C TYR A 232 -3.76 18.16 2.93
N GLY A 233 -3.43 19.10 2.06
CA GLY A 233 -3.10 20.48 2.44
C GLY A 233 -1.72 20.62 3.08
N LEU A 234 -0.76 19.86 2.60
CA LEU A 234 0.66 19.96 2.94
C LEU A 234 1.42 20.66 1.81
N THR A 235 2.63 21.12 2.08
CA THR A 235 3.52 21.77 1.11
C THR A 235 4.83 20.98 1.02
N ILE A 236 5.22 20.54 -0.17
CA ILE A 236 6.54 19.99 -0.41
C ILE A 236 7.52 21.16 -0.52
N VAL A 237 8.50 21.19 0.39
CA VAL A 237 9.57 22.20 0.42
C VAL A 237 10.73 21.77 -0.49
N GLY A 238 10.99 20.47 -0.55
CA GLY A 238 12.01 19.92 -1.42
C GLY A 238 12.16 18.41 -1.26
N THR A 239 13.05 17.83 -2.04
CA THR A 239 13.41 16.41 -2.01
C THR A 239 14.90 16.23 -1.83
N VAL A 240 15.30 15.16 -1.14
CA VAL A 240 16.73 14.87 -0.89
C VAL A 240 17.44 14.45 -2.18
N VAL A 241 16.78 13.62 -2.98
CA VAL A 241 17.28 13.22 -4.31
C VAL A 241 16.28 13.60 -5.40
N PRO A 242 16.74 13.88 -6.62
CA PRO A 242 15.83 14.20 -7.74
C PRO A 242 14.91 13.02 -8.11
N ALA A 243 15.46 11.81 -8.12
CA ALA A 243 14.76 10.56 -8.35
C ALA A 243 15.56 9.41 -7.72
N PRO A 244 14.93 8.24 -7.43
CA PRO A 244 15.64 7.04 -6.98
C PRO A 244 16.77 6.66 -7.94
N GLY A 245 17.92 6.23 -7.39
CA GLY A 245 19.11 5.89 -8.14
C GLY A 245 19.94 7.10 -8.61
N GLN A 246 19.57 8.32 -8.22
CA GLN A 246 20.35 9.54 -8.50
C GLN A 246 20.86 10.17 -7.21
N ASP A 247 22.17 10.43 -7.16
CA ASP A 247 22.76 11.17 -6.04
C ASP A 247 22.58 12.69 -6.24
N PRO A 248 22.25 13.43 -5.16
CA PRO A 248 22.19 14.88 -5.25
C PRO A 248 23.60 15.47 -5.41
N SER A 249 23.74 16.51 -6.22
CA SER A 249 24.98 17.28 -6.27
C SER A 249 25.20 18.07 -4.97
N ALA A 250 26.45 18.42 -4.66
CA ALA A 250 26.78 19.23 -3.49
C ALA A 250 26.01 20.57 -3.47
N GLY A 251 25.80 21.17 -4.64
CA GLY A 251 25.01 22.40 -4.76
C GLY A 251 23.53 22.21 -4.38
N GLN A 252 22.92 21.11 -4.79
CA GLN A 252 21.53 20.76 -4.42
C GLN A 252 21.40 20.51 -2.92
N VAL A 253 22.36 19.81 -2.32
CA VAL A 253 22.42 19.59 -0.86
C VAL A 253 22.44 20.91 -0.10
N VAL A 254 23.35 21.82 -0.46
CA VAL A 254 23.45 23.15 0.18
C VAL A 254 22.16 23.96 -0.02
N ALA A 255 21.59 23.94 -1.22
CA ALA A 255 20.35 24.66 -1.51
C ALA A 255 19.19 24.12 -0.65
N LEU A 256 19.05 22.81 -0.53
CA LEU A 256 18.02 22.15 0.28
C LEU A 256 18.18 22.47 1.77
N ILE A 257 19.39 22.46 2.32
CA ILE A 257 19.66 22.84 3.72
C ILE A 257 19.22 24.29 3.98
N ASN A 258 19.55 25.20 3.08
CA ASN A 258 19.14 26.61 3.19
C ASN A 258 17.61 26.75 3.14
N GLU A 259 16.94 26.03 2.26
CA GLU A 259 15.49 26.05 2.14
C GLU A 259 14.79 25.47 3.38
N ILE A 260 15.29 24.36 3.94
CA ILE A 260 14.79 23.79 5.20
C ILE A 260 14.87 24.80 6.32
N ARG A 261 16.00 25.50 6.46
CA ARG A 261 16.20 26.52 7.50
C ARG A 261 15.29 27.74 7.29
N ALA A 262 15.15 28.20 6.06
CA ALA A 262 14.34 29.38 5.71
C ALA A 262 12.85 29.11 5.87
N SER A 263 12.39 27.93 5.48
CA SER A 263 10.97 27.56 5.52
C SER A 263 10.48 27.12 6.90
N GLY A 264 11.38 26.78 7.84
CA GLY A 264 11.03 26.31 9.17
C GLY A 264 10.43 24.90 9.17
N VAL A 265 10.84 24.04 8.24
CA VAL A 265 10.50 22.59 8.23
C VAL A 265 10.98 21.97 9.54
N LYS A 266 10.18 21.06 10.10
CA LYS A 266 10.50 20.37 11.37
C LYS A 266 11.21 19.04 11.18
N ALA A 267 10.94 18.35 10.06
CA ALA A 267 11.44 17.00 9.81
C ALA A 267 11.70 16.76 8.32
N ILE A 268 12.68 15.88 8.05
CA ILE A 268 12.89 15.21 6.77
C ILE A 268 12.29 13.82 6.86
N PHE A 269 11.50 13.43 5.88
CA PHE A 269 10.85 12.12 5.83
C PHE A 269 11.64 11.18 4.93
N SER A 270 12.16 10.10 5.53
CA SER A 270 12.87 9.02 4.84
C SER A 270 11.90 7.90 4.48
N GLU A 271 12.20 7.18 3.44
CA GLU A 271 11.38 6.11 2.89
C GLU A 271 11.93 4.74 3.26
N ALA A 272 11.01 3.76 3.48
CA ALA A 272 11.36 2.46 4.06
C ALA A 272 12.32 1.62 3.19
N GLN A 273 12.28 1.80 1.87
CA GLN A 273 13.11 1.07 0.91
C GLN A 273 14.54 1.60 0.78
N PHE A 274 14.86 2.79 1.34
CA PHE A 274 16.16 3.42 1.19
C PHE A 274 16.94 3.52 2.50
N ASN A 275 18.27 3.65 2.37
CA ASN A 275 19.13 3.85 3.53
C ASN A 275 19.13 5.33 3.94
N PRO A 276 18.71 5.68 5.16
CA PRO A 276 18.49 7.06 5.57
C PRO A 276 19.77 7.85 5.90
N LYS A 277 20.94 7.42 5.48
CA LYS A 277 22.22 8.10 5.84
C LYS A 277 22.31 9.53 5.31
N VAL A 278 21.85 9.75 4.09
CA VAL A 278 21.89 11.09 3.46
C VAL A 278 20.94 12.03 4.18
N GLU A 279 19.74 11.56 4.47
CA GLU A 279 18.73 12.34 5.21
C GLU A 279 19.19 12.64 6.65
N GLN A 280 19.85 11.69 7.30
CA GLN A 280 20.40 11.88 8.65
C GLN A 280 21.49 12.96 8.66
N GLN A 281 22.39 12.95 7.67
CA GLN A 281 23.41 13.99 7.53
C GLN A 281 22.78 15.35 7.25
N LEU A 282 21.86 15.44 6.29
CA LEU A 282 21.12 16.65 5.96
C LEU A 282 20.37 17.21 7.17
N ALA A 283 19.69 16.36 7.90
CA ALA A 283 18.92 16.74 9.09
C ALA A 283 19.84 17.30 10.19
N ALA A 284 20.99 16.65 10.43
CA ALA A 284 21.99 17.13 11.40
C ALA A 284 22.51 18.52 11.02
N GLU A 285 22.83 18.74 9.73
CA GLU A 285 23.31 20.03 9.24
C GLU A 285 22.23 21.10 9.25
N ALA A 286 20.97 20.74 8.92
CA ALA A 286 19.85 21.67 8.90
C ALA A 286 19.29 21.97 10.30
N GLY A 287 19.59 21.15 11.30
CA GLY A 287 19.07 21.26 12.67
C GLY A 287 17.63 20.77 12.83
N VAL A 288 17.23 19.74 12.05
CA VAL A 288 15.89 19.12 12.05
C VAL A 288 15.99 17.63 12.36
N THR A 289 14.85 16.94 12.49
CA THR A 289 14.80 15.50 12.74
C THR A 289 14.58 14.69 11.47
N VAL A 290 14.93 13.40 11.47
CA VAL A 290 14.53 12.44 10.43
C VAL A 290 13.38 11.58 10.95
N VAL A 291 12.32 11.50 10.18
CA VAL A 291 11.21 10.57 10.38
C VAL A 291 11.35 9.45 9.37
N SER A 292 11.68 8.27 9.84
CA SER A 292 11.96 7.12 8.97
C SER A 292 10.71 6.31 8.65
N ASN A 293 10.82 5.54 7.55
CA ASN A 293 9.87 4.50 7.16
C ASN A 293 8.50 5.02 6.71
N LEU A 294 8.46 6.05 5.86
CA LEU A 294 7.28 6.26 5.02
C LEU A 294 7.27 5.22 3.87
N TYR A 295 6.08 4.88 3.43
CA TYR A 295 5.85 3.90 2.36
C TYR A 295 5.17 4.58 1.17
N ASN A 296 5.68 4.34 -0.04
CA ASN A 296 5.13 4.92 -1.26
C ASN A 296 5.06 3.91 -2.41
N ASP A 297 6.19 3.36 -2.84
CA ASP A 297 6.32 2.54 -4.04
C ASP A 297 6.08 1.05 -3.78
N ALA A 298 6.22 0.61 -2.53
CA ALA A 298 6.02 -0.77 -2.11
C ALA A 298 5.34 -0.85 -0.74
N LEU A 299 4.64 -1.96 -0.50
CA LEU A 299 4.12 -2.31 0.82
C LEU A 299 5.25 -2.77 1.73
N GLY A 300 5.02 -2.64 3.03
CA GLY A 300 5.90 -3.13 4.09
C GLY A 300 5.64 -4.58 4.48
N PRO A 301 6.38 -5.07 5.49
CA PRO A 301 6.02 -6.32 6.16
C PRO A 301 4.74 -6.14 6.99
N PRO A 302 4.02 -7.23 7.34
CA PRO A 302 2.88 -7.16 8.23
C PRO A 302 3.21 -6.40 9.53
N PRO A 303 2.31 -5.51 10.00
CA PRO A 303 0.95 -5.22 9.52
C PRO A 303 0.86 -4.15 8.42
N LEU A 304 1.94 -3.79 7.73
CA LEU A 304 1.97 -2.75 6.69
C LEU A 304 1.94 -3.36 5.27
N ASP A 305 1.30 -4.50 5.13
CA ASP A 305 1.23 -5.31 3.91
C ASP A 305 -0.03 -5.05 3.06
N THR A 306 -0.74 -3.94 3.34
CA THR A 306 -1.87 -3.45 2.54
C THR A 306 -1.72 -1.96 2.23
N TYR A 307 -2.35 -1.51 1.14
CA TYR A 307 -2.38 -0.10 0.76
C TYR A 307 -3.01 0.78 1.86
N GLU A 308 -4.12 0.34 2.43
CA GLU A 308 -4.78 1.08 3.52
C GLU A 308 -3.87 1.22 4.75
N ALA A 309 -3.09 0.18 5.06
CA ALA A 309 -2.20 0.19 6.21
C ALA A 309 -1.03 1.17 6.03
N ILE A 310 -0.38 1.19 4.86
CA ILE A 310 0.71 2.14 4.61
C ILE A 310 0.22 3.58 4.59
N MET A 311 -0.95 3.86 4.01
CA MET A 311 -1.51 5.22 3.97
C MET A 311 -1.87 5.74 5.36
N ARG A 312 -2.45 4.90 6.24
CA ARG A 312 -2.68 5.25 7.66
C ARG A 312 -1.38 5.46 8.43
N TRP A 313 -0.41 4.59 8.19
CA TRP A 313 0.92 4.71 8.80
C TRP A 313 1.57 6.05 8.44
N ASP A 314 1.64 6.38 7.17
CA ASP A 314 2.27 7.60 6.68
C ASP A 314 1.58 8.85 7.24
N ALA A 315 0.25 8.89 7.22
CA ALA A 315 -0.50 9.99 7.82
C ALA A 315 -0.19 10.14 9.32
N THR A 316 -0.12 9.03 10.06
CA THR A 316 0.21 9.03 11.48
C THR A 316 1.62 9.56 11.71
N ARG A 317 2.62 9.08 10.96
CA ARG A 317 4.02 9.52 11.07
C ARG A 317 4.19 11.01 10.76
N VAL A 318 3.48 11.48 9.72
CA VAL A 318 3.48 12.91 9.35
C VAL A 318 2.86 13.77 10.48
N VAL A 319 1.74 13.34 11.05
CA VAL A 319 1.07 14.07 12.15
C VAL A 319 1.95 14.10 13.39
N GLU A 320 2.54 12.98 13.80
CA GLU A 320 3.43 12.90 14.97
C GLU A 320 4.64 13.83 14.85
N ALA A 321 5.20 13.96 13.65
CA ALA A 321 6.37 14.80 13.42
C ALA A 321 6.09 16.30 13.31
N LEU A 322 4.89 16.67 12.86
CA LEU A 322 4.58 18.07 12.49
C LEU A 322 3.64 18.79 13.48
N ARG A 323 3.14 18.09 14.48
CA ARG A 323 2.35 18.70 15.59
C ARG A 323 3.09 19.68 16.48
#